data_7dfdf9fba23e15b693c944650d246e6a
#
_entry.id   7dfdf9fba23e15b693c944650d246e6a
#
_cell.length_a   1.000
_cell.length_b   1.000
_cell.length_c   1.000
_cell.angle_alpha   90.00
_cell.angle_beta   90.00
_cell.angle_gamma   90.00
#
_symmetry.space_group_name_H-M   'P 1'
#
loop_
_entity.id
_entity.type
_entity.pdbx_description
1 polymer ?
#
loop_
_entity_poly.entity_id
_entity_poly.type
_entity_poly.pdbx_seq_one_letter_code
_entity_poly.pdbx_strand_id
1 'polypeptide(L)'
;MQVVACKNCSAKNRVDEDRLKAGEAKCGRCGAKLEPAGGKPFMVTDATFQREVLESGERLILVDAWAPWCGPCRAIAPVLDQLAAESRGQYAIAKLNVDENPRTANQFHISSIPTMLIFRNGRLIDRLIGAHPKNVIAEHLAKAA
;
A
#
# COMPACT_ATOMS: atom_id res chain seq x y z
N MET A 1 -0.62 17.59 10.24
CA MET A 1 -0.94 17.92 8.83
C MET A 1 -0.30 16.92 7.88
N GLN A 2 -0.98 16.61 6.83
CA GLN A 2 -0.56 15.62 5.85
C GLN A 2 -0.40 16.30 4.48
N VAL A 3 0.59 15.86 3.70
CA VAL A 3 0.76 16.32 2.31
C VAL A 3 0.08 15.32 1.37
N VAL A 4 -0.86 15.80 0.59
CA VAL A 4 -1.64 14.99 -0.36
C VAL A 4 -1.48 15.55 -1.77
N ALA A 5 -1.07 14.68 -2.70
CA ALA A 5 -1.04 15.03 -4.11
C ALA A 5 -2.45 14.98 -4.69
N CYS A 6 -2.85 16.01 -5.40
CA CYS A 6 -4.13 16.04 -6.08
C CYS A 6 -4.12 15.08 -7.28
N LYS A 7 -5.09 14.20 -7.35
CA LYS A 7 -5.21 13.23 -8.46
C LYS A 7 -5.55 13.90 -9.79
N ASN A 8 -6.13 15.10 -9.75
CA ASN A 8 -6.53 15.83 -10.95
C ASN A 8 -5.40 16.68 -11.56
N CYS A 9 -4.66 17.44 -10.72
CA CYS A 9 -3.64 18.36 -11.21
C CYS A 9 -2.24 18.11 -10.66
N SER A 10 -2.05 17.08 -9.85
CA SER A 10 -0.78 16.67 -9.22
C SER A 10 -0.19 17.68 -8.24
N ALA A 11 -0.88 18.78 -7.92
CA ALA A 11 -0.43 19.74 -6.95
C ALA A 11 -0.35 19.12 -5.55
N LYS A 12 0.72 19.41 -4.82
CA LYS A 12 0.88 18.98 -3.43
C LYS A 12 0.12 19.94 -2.50
N ASN A 13 -0.72 19.37 -1.64
CA ASN A 13 -1.54 20.13 -0.70
C ASN A 13 -1.22 19.72 0.74
N ARG A 14 -1.04 20.70 1.61
CA ARG A 14 -1.03 20.46 3.06
C ARG A 14 -2.46 20.48 3.56
N VAL A 15 -2.88 19.38 4.17
CA VAL A 15 -4.27 19.21 4.59
C VAL A 15 -4.31 18.74 6.03
N ASP A 16 -5.26 19.27 6.76
CA ASP A 16 -5.63 18.78 8.09
C ASP A 16 -6.25 17.39 7.94
N GLU A 17 -5.81 16.44 8.79
CA GLU A 17 -6.29 15.06 8.73
C GLU A 17 -7.80 14.94 8.97
N ASP A 18 -8.34 15.74 9.88
CA ASP A 18 -9.75 15.68 10.20
C ASP A 18 -10.61 16.15 9.01
N ARG A 19 -10.18 17.21 8.34
CA ARG A 19 -10.85 17.70 7.12
C ARG A 19 -10.76 16.69 5.98
N LEU A 20 -9.62 16.00 5.87
CA LEU A 20 -9.41 14.98 4.86
C LEU A 20 -10.35 13.78 5.11
N LYS A 21 -10.43 13.32 6.35
CA LYS A 21 -11.35 12.24 6.76
C LYS A 21 -12.82 12.61 6.57
N ALA A 22 -13.18 13.85 6.83
CA ALA A 22 -14.56 14.35 6.65
C ALA A 22 -14.94 14.54 5.17
N GLY A 23 -13.97 14.43 4.24
CA GLY A 23 -14.21 14.65 2.82
C GLY A 23 -14.40 16.14 2.45
N GLU A 24 -13.94 17.04 3.30
CA GLU A 24 -14.08 18.49 3.12
C GLU A 24 -12.84 19.15 2.51
N ALA A 25 -11.74 18.39 2.37
CA ALA A 25 -10.49 18.91 1.85
C ALA A 25 -10.56 19.07 0.32
N LYS A 26 -10.15 20.24 -0.16
CA LYS A 26 -10.10 20.56 -1.59
C LYS A 26 -8.72 21.02 -1.98
N CYS A 27 -8.35 20.73 -3.23
CA CYS A 27 -7.08 21.20 -3.80
C CYS A 27 -7.07 22.72 -3.93
N GLY A 28 -6.04 23.35 -3.38
CA GLY A 28 -5.88 24.81 -3.47
C GLY A 28 -5.63 25.32 -4.88
N ARG A 29 -5.23 24.45 -5.80
CA ARG A 29 -4.94 24.82 -7.18
C ARG A 29 -6.12 24.64 -8.12
N CYS A 30 -6.78 23.48 -8.12
CA CYS A 30 -7.86 23.18 -9.05
C CYS A 30 -9.24 22.99 -8.40
N GLY A 31 -9.33 23.02 -7.08
CA GLY A 31 -10.59 22.86 -6.37
C GLY A 31 -11.16 21.45 -6.30
N ALA A 32 -10.49 20.47 -6.88
CA ALA A 32 -10.92 19.07 -6.82
C ALA A 32 -10.87 18.54 -5.39
N LYS A 33 -11.80 17.65 -5.06
CA LYS A 33 -11.83 16.99 -3.76
C LYS A 33 -10.55 16.18 -3.55
N LEU A 34 -9.93 16.35 -2.38
CA LEU A 34 -8.76 15.58 -1.99
C LEU A 34 -9.19 14.34 -1.21
N GLU A 35 -8.54 13.22 -1.49
CA GLU A 35 -8.76 11.96 -0.80
C GLU A 35 -7.53 11.59 0.02
N PRO A 36 -7.71 10.85 1.14
CA PRO A 36 -6.57 10.33 1.89
C PRO A 36 -5.66 9.49 0.99
N ALA A 37 -4.36 9.61 1.20
CA ALA A 37 -3.41 8.74 0.50
C ALA A 37 -3.70 7.28 0.81
N GLY A 38 -3.65 6.41 -0.17
CA GLY A 38 -3.71 4.96 0.00
C GLY A 38 -5.09 4.34 -0.08
N GLY A 39 -6.16 5.02 -0.46
CA GLY A 39 -7.52 4.49 -0.49
C GLY A 39 -7.76 3.21 -1.29
N LYS A 40 -6.82 2.79 -2.16
CA LYS A 40 -6.88 1.55 -2.94
C LYS A 40 -5.49 0.93 -3.08
N PRO A 41 -5.40 -0.42 -3.18
CA PRO A 41 -4.14 -1.05 -3.54
C PRO A 41 -3.66 -0.57 -4.91
N PHE A 42 -2.34 -0.48 -5.08
CA PHE A 42 -1.74 -0.10 -6.35
C PHE A 42 -0.74 -1.16 -6.79
N MET A 43 -0.55 -1.30 -8.10
CA MET A 43 0.38 -2.29 -8.66
C MET A 43 1.79 -1.76 -8.69
N VAL A 44 2.75 -2.61 -8.31
CA VAL A 44 4.18 -2.35 -8.48
C VAL A 44 4.80 -3.42 -9.36
N THR A 45 5.88 -3.06 -10.03
CA THR A 45 6.61 -3.94 -10.96
C THR A 45 8.09 -3.94 -10.62
N ASP A 46 8.87 -4.81 -11.27
CA ASP A 46 10.33 -4.79 -11.16
C ASP A 46 10.90 -3.41 -11.48
N ALA A 47 10.29 -2.69 -12.43
CA ALA A 47 10.73 -1.35 -12.84
C ALA A 47 10.36 -0.25 -11.84
N THR A 48 9.28 -0.40 -11.10
CA THR A 48 8.74 0.67 -10.23
C THR A 48 8.98 0.43 -8.74
N PHE A 49 9.34 -0.80 -8.35
CA PHE A 49 9.46 -1.20 -6.95
C PHE A 49 10.44 -0.33 -6.15
N GLN A 50 11.60 -0.05 -6.72
CA GLN A 50 12.61 0.80 -6.08
C GLN A 50 12.02 2.16 -5.72
N ARG A 51 11.40 2.84 -6.67
CA ARG A 51 10.85 4.19 -6.48
C ARG A 51 9.62 4.20 -5.58
N GLU A 52 8.69 3.27 -5.79
CA GLU A 52 7.39 3.31 -5.12
C GLU A 52 7.38 2.66 -3.74
N VAL A 53 8.28 1.73 -3.48
CA VAL A 53 8.34 1.03 -2.20
C VAL A 53 9.59 1.39 -1.41
N LEU A 54 10.77 1.19 -1.99
CA LEU A 54 12.03 1.36 -1.25
C LEU A 54 12.40 2.83 -1.02
N GLU A 55 11.95 3.73 -1.88
CA GLU A 55 12.20 5.18 -1.76
C GLU A 55 10.98 5.96 -1.28
N SER A 56 10.00 5.30 -0.71
CA SER A 56 8.77 5.95 -0.24
C SER A 56 8.91 6.69 1.10
N GLY A 57 10.07 6.63 1.73
CA GLY A 57 10.33 7.30 3.01
C GLY A 57 9.68 6.58 4.20
N GLU A 58 9.21 7.35 5.18
CA GLU A 58 8.64 6.80 6.43
C GLU A 58 7.28 6.13 6.26
N ARG A 59 6.69 6.25 5.10
CA ARG A 59 5.40 5.64 4.82
C ARG A 59 5.48 4.12 4.94
N LEU A 60 4.56 3.55 5.69
CA LEU A 60 4.44 2.11 5.82
C LEU A 60 3.79 1.54 4.56
N ILE A 61 4.40 0.53 3.95
CA ILE A 61 3.87 -0.12 2.75
C ILE A 61 3.83 -1.62 2.94
N LEU A 62 2.64 -2.19 2.77
CA LEU A 62 2.48 -3.64 2.69
C LEU A 62 2.47 -4.04 1.21
N VAL A 63 3.37 -4.95 0.85
CA VAL A 63 3.45 -5.50 -0.51
C VAL A 63 2.85 -6.91 -0.50
N ASP A 64 1.78 -7.12 -1.25
CA ASP A 64 1.16 -8.42 -1.46
C ASP A 64 1.76 -9.09 -2.70
N ALA A 65 2.57 -10.12 -2.49
CA ALA A 65 3.08 -10.95 -3.57
C ALA A 65 2.05 -12.01 -3.93
N TRP A 66 1.57 -11.98 -5.15
CA TRP A 66 0.44 -12.79 -5.62
C TRP A 66 0.63 -13.27 -7.05
N ALA A 67 -0.25 -14.17 -7.50
CA ALA A 67 -0.36 -14.57 -8.89
C ALA A 67 -1.83 -14.84 -9.25
N PRO A 68 -2.23 -14.67 -10.54
CA PRO A 68 -3.62 -14.85 -10.96
C PRO A 68 -4.18 -16.25 -10.71
N TRP A 69 -3.34 -17.27 -10.75
CA TRP A 69 -3.73 -18.69 -10.54
C TRP A 69 -3.84 -19.07 -9.06
N CYS A 70 -3.45 -18.21 -8.16
CA CYS A 70 -3.38 -18.49 -6.72
C CYS A 70 -4.75 -18.27 -6.06
N GLY A 71 -5.40 -19.34 -5.65
CA GLY A 71 -6.70 -19.28 -4.96
C GLY A 71 -6.64 -18.50 -3.65
N PRO A 72 -5.72 -18.81 -2.72
CA PRO A 72 -5.58 -18.06 -1.47
C PRO A 72 -5.28 -16.58 -1.68
N CYS A 73 -4.52 -16.22 -2.71
CA CYS A 73 -4.27 -14.82 -3.05
C CYS A 73 -5.56 -14.08 -3.40
N ARG A 74 -6.44 -14.72 -4.17
CA ARG A 74 -7.74 -14.16 -4.52
C ARG A 74 -8.66 -14.05 -3.31
N ALA A 75 -8.56 -14.98 -2.38
CA ALA A 75 -9.37 -14.96 -1.17
C ALA A 75 -9.04 -13.76 -0.27
N ILE A 76 -7.78 -13.33 -0.19
CA ILE A 76 -7.38 -12.17 0.63
C ILE A 76 -7.50 -10.84 -0.12
N ALA A 77 -7.70 -10.84 -1.43
CA ALA A 77 -7.79 -9.59 -2.19
C ALA A 77 -8.87 -8.63 -1.66
N PRO A 78 -10.11 -9.07 -1.34
CA PRO A 78 -11.10 -8.19 -0.73
C PRO A 78 -10.67 -7.64 0.64
N VAL A 79 -9.95 -8.44 1.42
CA VAL A 79 -9.42 -8.02 2.74
C VAL A 79 -8.41 -6.89 2.56
N LEU A 80 -7.52 -7.01 1.58
CA LEU A 80 -6.54 -5.97 1.28
C LEU A 80 -7.20 -4.70 0.74
N ASP A 81 -8.25 -4.83 -0.06
CA ASP A 81 -9.05 -3.69 -0.51
C ASP A 81 -9.67 -2.94 0.67
N GLN A 82 -10.23 -3.67 1.64
CA GLN A 82 -10.80 -3.10 2.85
C GLN A 82 -9.73 -2.39 3.70
N LEU A 83 -8.59 -3.05 3.91
CA LEU A 83 -7.49 -2.46 4.67
C LEU A 83 -6.96 -1.18 4.01
N ALA A 84 -6.85 -1.17 2.68
CA ALA A 84 -6.44 0.02 1.94
C ALA A 84 -7.44 1.17 2.13
N ALA A 85 -8.74 0.88 2.05
CA ALA A 85 -9.79 1.87 2.25
C ALA A 85 -9.79 2.43 3.69
N GLU A 86 -9.46 1.60 4.67
CA GLU A 86 -9.42 1.95 6.10
C GLU A 86 -8.10 2.58 6.53
N SER A 87 -7.11 2.66 5.66
CA SER A 87 -5.74 3.05 6.02
C SER A 87 -5.60 4.48 6.52
N ARG A 88 -6.46 5.39 6.07
CA ARG A 88 -6.44 6.82 6.42
C ARG A 88 -5.06 7.47 6.24
N GLY A 89 -4.30 6.99 5.24
CA GLY A 89 -2.96 7.48 4.97
C GLY A 89 -1.85 6.95 5.88
N GLN A 90 -2.18 6.08 6.83
CA GLN A 90 -1.18 5.51 7.75
C GLN A 90 -0.30 4.46 7.09
N TYR A 91 -0.81 3.77 6.10
CA TYR A 91 -0.08 2.80 5.29
C TYR A 91 -0.66 2.74 3.87
N ALA A 92 0.09 2.16 2.98
CA ALA A 92 -0.37 1.85 1.62
C ALA A 92 -0.25 0.36 1.36
N ILE A 93 -1.05 -0.15 0.43
CA ILE A 93 -0.98 -1.54 0.00
C ILE A 93 -0.60 -1.58 -1.46
N ALA A 94 0.52 -2.24 -1.76
CA ALA A 94 1.01 -2.49 -3.09
C ALA A 94 0.80 -3.97 -3.46
N LYS A 95 0.58 -4.26 -4.73
CA LYS A 95 0.42 -5.63 -5.24
C LYS A 95 1.53 -5.92 -6.25
N LEU A 96 2.24 -7.03 -6.03
CA LEU A 96 3.31 -7.50 -6.88
C LEU A 96 2.93 -8.85 -7.50
N ASN A 97 2.68 -8.88 -8.80
CA ASN A 97 2.45 -10.13 -9.53
C ASN A 97 3.80 -10.83 -9.73
N VAL A 98 4.03 -11.95 -9.04
CA VAL A 98 5.33 -12.63 -9.05
C VAL A 98 5.66 -13.29 -10.39
N ASP A 99 4.65 -13.66 -11.17
CA ASP A 99 4.86 -14.26 -12.50
C ASP A 99 5.46 -13.24 -13.48
N GLU A 100 5.04 -11.98 -13.38
CA GLU A 100 5.50 -10.90 -14.24
C GLU A 100 6.72 -10.16 -13.70
N ASN A 101 7.04 -10.35 -12.40
CA ASN A 101 8.07 -9.60 -11.71
C ASN A 101 9.03 -10.51 -10.93
N PRO A 102 9.74 -11.42 -11.63
CA PRO A 102 10.58 -12.41 -10.96
C PRO A 102 11.80 -11.80 -10.25
N ARG A 103 12.30 -10.64 -10.69
CA ARG A 103 13.46 -9.99 -10.06
C ARG A 103 13.19 -9.60 -8.64
N THR A 104 12.07 -8.91 -8.41
CA THR A 104 11.67 -8.49 -7.06
C THR A 104 11.32 -9.69 -6.20
N ALA A 105 10.62 -10.68 -6.75
CA ALA A 105 10.31 -11.91 -6.04
C ALA A 105 11.59 -12.63 -5.57
N ASN A 106 12.59 -12.73 -6.42
CA ASN A 106 13.89 -13.33 -6.07
C ASN A 106 14.66 -12.49 -5.06
N GLN A 107 14.63 -11.16 -5.21
CA GLN A 107 15.33 -10.25 -4.30
C GLN A 107 14.89 -10.44 -2.85
N PHE A 108 13.61 -10.68 -2.62
CA PHE A 108 13.05 -10.85 -1.27
C PHE A 108 12.78 -12.31 -0.91
N HIS A 109 13.31 -13.25 -1.68
CA HIS A 109 13.20 -14.70 -1.41
C HIS A 109 11.76 -15.16 -1.25
N ILE A 110 10.87 -14.70 -2.13
CA ILE A 110 9.47 -15.12 -2.12
C ILE A 110 9.37 -16.49 -2.78
N SER A 111 9.16 -17.53 -1.96
CA SER A 111 9.08 -18.93 -2.42
C SER A 111 7.64 -19.47 -2.42
N SER A 112 6.75 -18.82 -1.71
CA SER A 112 5.33 -19.19 -1.66
C SER A 112 4.47 -17.95 -1.72
N ILE A 113 3.22 -18.10 -2.18
CA ILE A 113 2.25 -17.02 -2.26
C ILE A 113 0.91 -17.45 -1.67
N PRO A 114 0.14 -16.51 -1.08
CA PRO A 114 0.50 -15.11 -0.89
C PRO A 114 1.59 -14.93 0.16
N THR A 115 2.46 -13.97 -0.07
CA THR A 115 3.41 -13.48 0.94
C THR A 115 3.24 -11.97 1.02
N MET A 116 3.07 -11.47 2.23
CA MET A 116 2.94 -10.03 2.48
C MET A 116 4.19 -9.52 3.15
N LEU A 117 4.81 -8.50 2.55
CA LEU A 117 6.02 -7.87 3.04
C LEU A 117 5.68 -6.47 3.52
N ILE A 118 6.13 -6.09 4.71
CA ILE A 118 5.91 -4.75 5.25
C ILE A 118 7.23 -3.99 5.22
N PHE A 119 7.22 -2.84 4.53
CA PHE A 119 8.39 -1.97 4.37
C PHE A 119 8.19 -0.63 5.06
N ARG A 120 9.28 -0.11 5.59
CA ARG A 120 9.36 1.25 6.11
C ARG A 120 10.78 1.77 5.91
N ASN A 121 10.92 3.00 5.39
CA ASN A 121 12.24 3.60 5.10
C ASN A 121 13.13 2.71 4.23
N GLY A 122 12.54 2.01 3.25
CA GLY A 122 13.26 1.12 2.36
C GLY A 122 13.71 -0.19 2.97
N ARG A 123 13.27 -0.50 4.20
CA ARG A 123 13.63 -1.73 4.91
C ARG A 123 12.45 -2.68 5.02
N LEU A 124 12.68 -3.95 4.79
CA LEU A 124 11.73 -5.01 5.10
C LEU A 124 11.71 -5.23 6.61
N ILE A 125 10.61 -4.85 7.26
CA ILE A 125 10.49 -4.92 8.73
C ILE A 125 9.62 -6.07 9.20
N ASP A 126 8.79 -6.65 8.35
CA ASP A 126 7.95 -7.79 8.71
C ASP A 126 7.57 -8.60 7.46
N ARG A 127 7.23 -9.87 7.66
CA ARG A 127 6.86 -10.81 6.61
C ARG A 127 5.76 -11.74 7.13
N LEU A 128 4.64 -11.81 6.38
CA LEU A 128 3.56 -12.75 6.65
C LEU A 128 3.46 -13.73 5.48
N ILE A 129 3.55 -15.01 5.75
CA ILE A 129 3.46 -16.06 4.72
C ILE A 129 2.10 -16.73 4.82
N GLY A 130 1.37 -16.77 3.71
CA GLY A 130 0.05 -17.37 3.63
C GLY A 130 -1.09 -16.36 3.77
N ALA A 131 -2.31 -16.86 3.59
CA ALA A 131 -3.53 -16.06 3.65
C ALA A 131 -3.96 -15.85 5.10
N HIS A 132 -3.47 -14.79 5.72
CA HIS A 132 -3.84 -14.45 7.09
C HIS A 132 -5.19 -13.72 7.16
N PRO A 133 -5.94 -13.86 8.27
CA PRO A 133 -7.16 -13.09 8.51
C PRO A 133 -6.89 -11.59 8.59
N LYS A 134 -7.91 -10.78 8.29
CA LYS A 134 -7.82 -9.31 8.32
C LYS A 134 -7.27 -8.76 9.63
N ASN A 135 -7.76 -9.29 10.78
CA ASN A 135 -7.31 -8.84 12.10
C ASN A 135 -5.82 -9.10 12.34
N VAL A 136 -5.28 -10.19 11.82
CA VAL A 136 -3.85 -10.52 11.95
C VAL A 136 -3.01 -9.56 11.11
N ILE A 137 -3.42 -9.30 9.87
CA ILE A 137 -2.72 -8.35 8.99
C ILE A 137 -2.75 -6.95 9.59
N ALA A 138 -3.91 -6.51 10.07
CA ALA A 138 -4.07 -5.21 10.72
C ALA A 138 -3.19 -5.06 11.96
N GLU A 139 -3.05 -6.13 12.75
CA GLU A 139 -2.19 -6.16 13.93
C GLU A 139 -0.72 -5.99 13.58
N HIS A 140 -0.24 -6.68 12.54
CA HIS A 140 1.14 -6.52 12.05
C HIS A 140 1.40 -5.12 11.53
N LEU A 141 0.45 -4.51 10.82
CA LEU A 141 0.55 -3.13 10.36
C LEU A 141 0.61 -2.15 11.54
N ALA A 142 -0.19 -2.36 12.56
CA ALA A 142 -0.20 -1.52 13.76
C ALA A 142 1.12 -1.59 14.53
N LYS A 143 1.72 -2.78 14.64
CA LYS A 143 3.02 -2.97 15.31
C LYS A 143 4.17 -2.34 14.53
N ALA A 144 4.07 -2.30 13.21
CA ALA A 144 5.09 -1.74 12.33
C ALA A 144 5.06 -0.21 12.28
N ALA A 145 3.97 0.39 12.69
CA ALA A 145 3.77 1.83 12.66
C ALA A 145 4.66 2.60 13.65
#